data_1394d6022aa53e5ad4acf6b3597041d7
#
_entry.id   1394d6022aa53e5ad4acf6b3597041d7
#
_cell.length_a   1.000
_cell.length_b   1.000
_cell.length_c   1.000
_cell.angle_alpha   90.00
_cell.angle_beta   90.00
_cell.angle_gamma   90.00
#
_symmetry.space_group_name_H-M   'P 1'
#
loop_
_entity.id
_entity.type
_entity.pdbx_description
1 polymer ?
#
loop_
_entity_poly.entity_id
_entity_poly.type
_entity_poly.pdbx_seq_one_letter_code
_entity_poly.pdbx_strand_id
1 'polypeptide(L)'
;MYVAKFVYANYSITIMVQKKEKKKVVALLSGGLDSTLAVKTMQKQGFEVSAVAIKTPFCDFDCGRGCGFEIRERADALGVDLKTVYLGDEYIEMLKHPKNGFGSGMNPCIDCRAMMFEAGKKHMEEIGADFIISGEVLGQRPMSQFAPALKKIEKLSNLEGKIVRPLSAGLLPATDPEKNGLIKRKDLGMIRGRSRKEQLRMAKEFGIEDPPNAGGGCLLTDPAFSLRAIDLFKHVETPTTNDIDLLKIGRHFRFDENTKLVVGRNKDENEMATSLALPNDILLEAKDHVGPTTLLRGDGMGKHVEFSAKITLRYSDAPKNETGVVIIHKNEDVTEISVNCAEETSYTKFRI
;
A
#
# COMPACT_ATOMS: atom_id res chain seq x y z
N MET A 1 5.67 -26.48 -30.81
CA MET A 1 6.58 -26.99 -31.85
C MET A 1 5.93 -26.75 -33.22
N TYR A 2 6.42 -25.79 -34.01
CA TYR A 2 5.93 -25.54 -35.35
C TYR A 2 6.87 -26.22 -36.37
N VAL A 3 6.34 -27.00 -37.25
CA VAL A 3 7.10 -27.67 -38.32
C VAL A 3 6.79 -26.92 -39.63
N ALA A 4 7.78 -26.25 -40.19
CA ALA A 4 7.68 -25.68 -41.53
C ALA A 4 8.32 -26.65 -42.51
N LYS A 5 7.54 -27.18 -43.49
CA LYS A 5 8.02 -28.02 -44.58
C LYS A 5 8.26 -27.15 -45.82
N PHE A 6 9.49 -27.10 -46.28
CA PHE A 6 9.82 -26.56 -47.60
C PHE A 6 10.23 -27.71 -48.52
N VAL A 7 9.59 -27.81 -49.66
CA VAL A 7 9.91 -28.81 -50.70
C VAL A 7 10.62 -28.07 -51.83
N TYR A 8 11.90 -28.32 -52.02
CA TYR A 8 12.66 -27.92 -53.19
C TYR A 8 13.23 -29.17 -53.85
N ALA A 9 12.82 -29.40 -55.10
CA ALA A 9 13.34 -30.41 -56.05
C ALA A 9 13.93 -31.66 -55.38
N ASN A 10 13.08 -32.59 -54.92
CA ASN A 10 13.42 -33.92 -54.41
C ASN A 10 14.21 -34.01 -53.06
N TYR A 11 14.33 -32.94 -52.33
CA TYR A 11 14.86 -32.98 -50.97
C TYR A 11 13.90 -32.28 -49.99
N SER A 12 13.42 -33.05 -48.99
CA SER A 12 12.62 -32.47 -47.86
C SER A 12 13.57 -32.05 -46.73
N ILE A 13 13.77 -30.77 -46.55
CA ILE A 13 14.49 -30.24 -45.41
C ILE A 13 13.46 -29.91 -44.33
N THR A 14 13.45 -30.69 -43.25
CA THR A 14 12.65 -30.37 -42.04
C THR A 14 13.47 -29.50 -41.11
N ILE A 15 13.20 -28.20 -41.11
CA ILE A 15 13.79 -27.28 -40.15
C ILE A 15 12.92 -27.34 -38.88
N MET A 16 13.44 -27.98 -37.82
CA MET A 16 12.87 -27.87 -36.50
C MET A 16 13.23 -26.48 -35.91
N VAL A 17 12.32 -25.56 -35.98
CA VAL A 17 12.44 -24.28 -35.26
C VAL A 17 12.11 -24.59 -33.79
N GLN A 18 13.13 -24.84 -33.00
CA GLN A 18 12.98 -24.83 -31.56
C GLN A 18 12.56 -23.42 -31.13
N LYS A 19 11.30 -23.27 -30.74
CA LYS A 19 10.83 -22.05 -30.05
C LYS A 19 11.66 -21.95 -28.75
N LYS A 20 12.66 -21.07 -28.72
CA LYS A 20 13.46 -20.81 -27.54
C LYS A 20 12.48 -20.42 -26.44
N GLU A 21 12.33 -21.24 -25.42
CA GLU A 21 11.50 -20.89 -24.27
C GLU A 21 11.93 -19.52 -23.75
N LYS A 22 10.99 -18.60 -23.66
CA LYS A 22 11.27 -17.27 -23.08
C LYS A 22 11.55 -17.48 -21.58
N LYS A 23 12.66 -16.93 -21.15
CA LYS A 23 13.03 -16.94 -19.72
C LYS A 23 12.04 -16.07 -18.96
N LYS A 24 11.56 -16.58 -17.82
CA LYS A 24 10.53 -15.94 -17.01
C LYS A 24 11.14 -15.13 -15.89
N VAL A 25 10.54 -14.01 -15.58
CA VAL A 25 10.92 -13.14 -14.46
C VAL A 25 9.69 -12.60 -13.74
N VAL A 26 9.77 -12.48 -12.43
CA VAL A 26 8.74 -11.84 -11.61
C VAL A 26 9.06 -10.37 -11.40
N ALA A 27 8.09 -9.49 -11.60
CA ALA A 27 8.21 -8.05 -11.32
C ALA A 27 7.38 -7.65 -10.11
N LEU A 28 7.96 -6.99 -9.12
CA LEU A 28 7.16 -6.29 -8.13
C LEU A 28 6.62 -4.99 -8.75
N LEU A 29 5.33 -4.98 -9.07
CA LEU A 29 4.65 -3.89 -9.74
C LEU A 29 3.86 -3.05 -8.75
N SER A 30 4.21 -1.77 -8.62
CA SER A 30 3.53 -0.82 -7.73
C SER A 30 2.61 0.17 -8.46
N GLY A 31 2.46 0.04 -9.78
CA GLY A 31 1.75 1.03 -10.62
C GLY A 31 2.55 2.31 -10.91
N GLY A 32 3.63 2.57 -10.18
CA GLY A 32 4.47 3.74 -10.39
C GLY A 32 5.41 3.62 -11.60
N LEU A 33 5.91 4.78 -12.10
CA LEU A 33 6.77 4.86 -13.27
C LEU A 33 7.99 3.94 -13.19
N ASP A 34 8.70 3.91 -12.06
CA ASP A 34 9.94 3.14 -11.93
C ASP A 34 9.70 1.63 -12.09
N SER A 35 8.62 1.09 -11.52
CA SER A 35 8.26 -0.33 -11.68
C SER A 35 7.83 -0.66 -13.12
N THR A 36 7.15 0.26 -13.78
CA THR A 36 6.77 0.15 -15.20
C THR A 36 8.00 0.11 -16.11
N LEU A 37 8.95 1.02 -15.88
CA LEU A 37 10.21 1.08 -16.63
C LEU A 37 11.07 -0.17 -16.41
N ALA A 38 11.11 -0.71 -15.18
CA ALA A 38 11.80 -1.96 -14.89
C ALA A 38 11.24 -3.12 -15.72
N VAL A 39 9.91 -3.24 -15.81
CA VAL A 39 9.23 -4.24 -16.66
C VAL A 39 9.61 -4.05 -18.13
N LYS A 40 9.45 -2.83 -18.66
CA LYS A 40 9.79 -2.53 -20.08
C LYS A 40 11.25 -2.85 -20.40
N THR A 41 12.17 -2.55 -19.49
CA THR A 41 13.61 -2.85 -19.67
C THR A 41 13.84 -4.36 -19.81
N MET A 42 13.15 -5.19 -19.04
CA MET A 42 13.30 -6.65 -19.13
C MET A 42 12.57 -7.24 -20.34
N GLN A 43 11.40 -6.72 -20.71
CA GLN A 43 10.72 -7.08 -21.94
C GLN A 43 11.59 -6.79 -23.17
N LYS A 44 12.30 -5.65 -23.20
CA LYS A 44 13.25 -5.29 -24.27
C LYS A 44 14.40 -6.30 -24.39
N GLN A 45 14.80 -6.93 -23.29
CA GLN A 45 15.80 -8.00 -23.28
C GLN A 45 15.22 -9.39 -23.60
N GLY A 46 13.92 -9.48 -23.90
CA GLY A 46 13.26 -10.70 -24.37
C GLY A 46 12.70 -11.61 -23.26
N PHE A 47 12.61 -11.10 -22.03
CA PHE A 47 12.00 -11.84 -20.93
C PHE A 47 10.47 -11.83 -20.99
N GLU A 48 9.85 -12.93 -20.58
CA GLU A 48 8.45 -13.01 -20.21
C GLU A 48 8.32 -12.55 -18.76
N VAL A 49 7.56 -11.48 -18.53
CA VAL A 49 7.41 -10.87 -17.22
C VAL A 49 6.04 -11.21 -16.65
N SER A 50 6.00 -11.76 -15.44
CA SER A 50 4.79 -11.89 -14.62
C SER A 50 4.87 -10.89 -13.48
N ALA A 51 3.82 -10.11 -13.27
CA ALA A 51 3.80 -9.05 -12.26
C ALA A 51 3.13 -9.51 -10.96
N VAL A 52 3.67 -9.05 -9.83
CA VAL A 52 3.05 -9.21 -8.50
C VAL A 52 2.82 -7.83 -7.91
N ALA A 53 1.56 -7.53 -7.59
CA ALA A 53 1.18 -6.38 -6.79
C ALA A 53 0.97 -6.80 -5.34
N ILE A 54 1.59 -6.09 -4.41
CA ILE A 54 1.46 -6.37 -2.98
C ILE A 54 0.59 -5.28 -2.34
N LYS A 55 -0.46 -5.71 -1.65
CA LYS A 55 -1.34 -4.83 -0.87
C LYS A 55 -1.18 -5.13 0.62
N THR A 56 -1.23 -4.11 1.45
CA THR A 56 -1.21 -4.20 2.92
C THR A 56 -2.43 -3.47 3.49
N PRO A 57 -2.80 -3.70 4.75
CA PRO A 57 -3.88 -2.94 5.40
C PRO A 57 -3.64 -1.41 5.40
N PHE A 58 -2.38 -0.99 5.26
CA PHE A 58 -1.97 0.42 5.22
C PHE A 58 -1.88 0.99 3.80
N CYS A 59 -2.20 0.21 2.78
CA CYS A 59 -2.47 0.75 1.46
C CYS A 59 -3.86 1.40 1.50
N ASP A 60 -3.95 2.63 0.98
CA ASP A 60 -5.21 3.33 0.92
C ASP A 60 -6.22 2.62 0.03
N PHE A 61 -7.49 2.61 0.41
CA PHE A 61 -8.57 2.08 -0.42
C PHE A 61 -8.77 2.95 -1.65
N ASP A 62 -8.61 4.26 -1.46
CA ASP A 62 -8.89 5.25 -2.49
C ASP A 62 -8.16 6.55 -2.16
N CYS A 63 -6.85 6.48 -2.00
CA CYS A 63 -6.06 7.68 -1.68
C CYS A 63 -6.07 8.73 -2.80
N GLY A 64 -6.89 8.58 -3.83
CA GLY A 64 -6.77 9.38 -5.04
C GLY A 64 -5.35 9.30 -5.65
N ARG A 65 -4.55 8.36 -5.15
CA ARG A 65 -3.15 8.09 -5.50
C ARG A 65 -2.99 6.77 -6.25
N GLY A 66 -4.11 6.11 -6.59
CA GLY A 66 -4.18 5.11 -7.62
C GLY A 66 -3.62 3.71 -7.36
N CYS A 67 -3.54 3.25 -6.11
CA CYS A 67 -2.84 1.98 -5.81
C CYS A 67 -3.55 0.68 -6.23
N GLY A 68 -4.82 0.70 -6.61
CA GLY A 68 -5.56 -0.55 -6.90
C GLY A 68 -5.92 -0.73 -8.36
N PHE A 69 -6.71 0.17 -8.88
CA PHE A 69 -7.21 0.14 -10.25
C PHE A 69 -6.10 0.44 -11.26
N GLU A 70 -5.29 1.47 -10.99
CA GLU A 70 -4.16 1.86 -11.84
C GLU A 70 -3.09 0.75 -11.99
N ILE A 71 -2.90 -0.12 -10.98
CA ILE A 71 -1.94 -1.23 -11.12
C ILE A 71 -2.43 -2.24 -12.14
N ARG A 72 -3.74 -2.55 -12.17
CA ARG A 72 -4.33 -3.46 -13.16
C ARG A 72 -4.22 -2.87 -14.56
N GLU A 73 -4.68 -1.64 -14.75
CA GLU A 73 -4.56 -0.95 -16.05
C GLU A 73 -3.11 -0.88 -16.52
N ARG A 74 -2.18 -0.65 -15.60
CA ARG A 74 -0.76 -0.60 -15.93
C ARG A 74 -0.21 -1.98 -16.33
N ALA A 75 -0.65 -3.05 -15.66
CA ALA A 75 -0.28 -4.41 -16.04
C ALA A 75 -0.84 -4.79 -17.43
N ASP A 76 -2.09 -4.42 -17.71
CA ASP A 76 -2.74 -4.64 -18.99
C ASP A 76 -2.03 -3.87 -20.12
N ALA A 77 -1.67 -2.59 -19.90
CA ALA A 77 -0.90 -1.79 -20.84
C ALA A 77 0.53 -2.32 -21.07
N LEU A 78 1.09 -3.03 -20.11
CA LEU A 78 2.37 -3.71 -20.23
C LEU A 78 2.26 -5.08 -20.90
N GLY A 79 1.04 -5.62 -21.04
CA GLY A 79 0.80 -6.97 -21.53
C GLY A 79 1.39 -8.05 -20.61
N VAL A 80 1.28 -7.87 -19.29
CA VAL A 80 1.80 -8.80 -18.28
C VAL A 80 0.69 -9.35 -17.40
N ASP A 81 0.79 -10.63 -17.04
CA ASP A 81 -0.09 -11.23 -16.05
C ASP A 81 0.15 -10.59 -14.68
N LEU A 82 -0.94 -10.26 -13.96
CA LEU A 82 -0.89 -9.64 -12.65
C LEU A 82 -1.49 -10.56 -11.58
N LYS A 83 -0.65 -10.97 -10.63
CA LYS A 83 -1.06 -11.58 -9.36
C LYS A 83 -1.11 -10.51 -8.28
N THR A 84 -2.24 -10.38 -7.59
CA THR A 84 -2.33 -9.52 -6.40
C THR A 84 -2.19 -10.39 -5.15
N VAL A 85 -1.29 -10.00 -4.25
CA VAL A 85 -1.07 -10.63 -2.94
C VAL A 85 -1.44 -9.61 -1.86
N TYR A 86 -2.29 -10.03 -0.95
CA TYR A 86 -2.66 -9.24 0.21
C TYR A 86 -1.91 -9.75 1.45
N LEU A 87 -1.13 -8.87 2.06
CA LEU A 87 -0.48 -9.12 3.34
C LEU A 87 -1.40 -8.57 4.44
N GLY A 88 -2.05 -9.46 5.18
CA GLY A 88 -3.06 -9.13 6.19
C GLY A 88 -2.49 -9.05 7.61
N ASP A 89 -2.90 -9.97 8.45
CA ASP A 89 -2.56 -9.99 9.87
C ASP A 89 -1.05 -10.14 10.12
N GLU A 90 -0.34 -10.88 9.25
CA GLU A 90 1.11 -11.00 9.31
C GLU A 90 1.84 -9.67 9.14
N TYR A 91 1.26 -8.74 8.36
CA TYR A 91 1.81 -7.39 8.22
C TYR A 91 1.54 -6.54 9.46
N ILE A 92 0.35 -6.66 10.05
CA ILE A 92 0.00 -5.98 11.29
C ILE A 92 0.93 -6.44 12.43
N GLU A 93 1.16 -7.74 12.54
CA GLU A 93 2.06 -8.30 13.55
C GLU A 93 3.52 -7.85 13.35
N MET A 94 4.01 -7.84 12.11
CA MET A 94 5.33 -7.27 11.80
C MET A 94 5.42 -5.80 12.20
N LEU A 95 4.35 -5.02 11.97
CA LEU A 95 4.34 -3.60 12.31
C LEU A 95 4.36 -3.33 13.82
N LYS A 96 3.81 -4.23 14.64
CA LYS A 96 3.92 -4.12 16.11
C LYS A 96 5.37 -4.24 16.57
N HIS A 97 6.13 -5.15 15.96
CA HIS A 97 7.48 -5.51 16.39
C HIS A 97 8.47 -5.60 15.21
N PRO A 98 8.72 -4.50 14.50
CA PRO A 98 9.61 -4.53 13.34
C PRO A 98 11.05 -4.83 13.78
N LYS A 99 11.66 -5.87 13.23
CA LYS A 99 13.03 -6.31 13.56
C LYS A 99 14.08 -5.27 13.24
N ASN A 100 13.80 -4.39 12.29
CA ASN A 100 14.73 -3.35 11.82
C ASN A 100 14.31 -1.94 12.24
N GLY A 101 13.30 -1.83 13.11
CA GLY A 101 12.78 -0.57 13.62
C GLY A 101 12.00 0.23 12.60
N PHE A 102 11.61 1.42 13.02
CA PHE A 102 10.86 2.37 12.21
C PHE A 102 11.78 3.40 11.55
N GLY A 103 11.34 3.90 10.42
CA GLY A 103 11.89 5.09 9.78
C GLY A 103 11.15 6.36 10.25
N SER A 104 10.63 7.14 9.29
CA SER A 104 9.77 8.27 9.60
C SER A 104 8.39 7.77 10.04
N GLY A 105 7.88 8.26 11.16
CA GLY A 105 6.64 7.79 11.76
C GLY A 105 6.71 6.31 12.13
N MET A 106 5.68 5.56 11.78
CA MET A 106 5.61 4.11 12.01
C MET A 106 5.98 3.28 10.79
N ASN A 107 6.82 3.79 9.89
CA ASN A 107 7.14 3.10 8.64
C ASN A 107 8.29 2.08 8.80
N PRO A 108 8.04 0.75 8.75
CA PRO A 108 9.05 -0.29 8.88
C PRO A 108 9.67 -0.65 7.51
N CYS A 109 10.21 0.34 6.77
CA CYS A 109 10.59 0.21 5.37
C CYS A 109 11.39 -1.05 5.02
N ILE A 110 12.32 -1.48 5.87
CA ILE A 110 13.19 -2.64 5.60
C ILE A 110 12.37 -3.93 5.73
N ASP A 111 11.65 -4.11 6.84
CA ASP A 111 10.84 -5.29 7.10
C ASP A 111 9.69 -5.40 6.09
N CYS A 112 9.01 -4.29 5.81
CA CYS A 112 7.98 -4.21 4.78
C CYS A 112 8.50 -4.67 3.39
N ARG A 113 9.68 -4.20 2.99
CA ARG A 113 10.28 -4.61 1.70
C ARG A 113 10.66 -6.07 1.68
N ALA A 114 11.22 -6.60 2.78
CA ALA A 114 11.54 -8.01 2.88
C ALA A 114 10.29 -8.88 2.68
N MET A 115 9.18 -8.57 3.37
CA MET A 115 7.91 -9.28 3.20
C MET A 115 7.37 -9.19 1.76
N MET A 116 7.47 -8.03 1.11
CA MET A 116 7.07 -7.87 -0.29
C MET A 116 7.89 -8.77 -1.22
N PHE A 117 9.22 -8.86 -1.01
CA PHE A 117 10.07 -9.73 -1.80
C PHE A 117 9.84 -11.21 -1.49
N GLU A 118 9.53 -11.58 -0.25
CA GLU A 118 9.13 -12.95 0.11
C GLU A 118 7.83 -13.37 -0.60
N ALA A 119 6.84 -12.48 -0.69
CA ALA A 119 5.63 -12.73 -1.46
C ALA A 119 5.94 -12.89 -2.96
N GLY A 120 6.82 -12.04 -3.51
CA GLY A 120 7.31 -12.17 -4.88
C GLY A 120 8.08 -13.46 -5.13
N LYS A 121 8.87 -13.92 -4.15
CA LYS A 121 9.61 -15.19 -4.20
C LYS A 121 8.69 -16.39 -4.30
N LYS A 122 7.62 -16.42 -3.50
CA LYS A 122 6.61 -17.50 -3.59
C LYS A 122 6.04 -17.59 -5.00
N HIS A 123 5.70 -16.45 -5.61
CA HIS A 123 5.21 -16.45 -6.99
C HIS A 123 6.30 -16.84 -8.00
N MET A 124 7.54 -16.41 -7.80
CA MET A 124 8.68 -16.80 -8.63
C MET A 124 8.86 -18.34 -8.67
N GLU A 125 8.76 -18.98 -7.50
CA GLU A 125 8.86 -20.44 -7.36
C GLU A 125 7.65 -21.16 -8.01
N GLU A 126 6.43 -20.63 -7.86
CA GLU A 126 5.20 -21.17 -8.46
C GLU A 126 5.26 -21.24 -9.99
N ILE A 127 5.80 -20.20 -10.64
CA ILE A 127 5.83 -20.12 -12.12
C ILE A 127 7.17 -20.59 -12.71
N GLY A 128 8.14 -21.00 -11.88
CA GLY A 128 9.46 -21.41 -12.31
C GLY A 128 10.27 -20.27 -12.92
N ALA A 129 10.14 -19.04 -12.39
CA ALA A 129 10.95 -17.91 -12.83
C ALA A 129 12.34 -17.91 -12.20
N ASP A 130 13.32 -17.33 -12.90
CA ASP A 130 14.73 -17.38 -12.50
C ASP A 130 15.09 -16.35 -11.41
N PHE A 131 14.46 -15.18 -11.44
CA PHE A 131 14.78 -14.05 -10.55
C PHE A 131 13.62 -13.06 -10.44
N ILE A 132 13.77 -12.06 -9.55
CA ILE A 132 12.80 -10.99 -9.33
C ILE A 132 13.38 -9.66 -9.79
N ILE A 133 12.54 -8.80 -10.34
CA ILE A 133 12.89 -7.40 -10.62
C ILE A 133 12.07 -6.43 -9.79
N SER A 134 12.65 -5.28 -9.49
CA SER A 134 11.95 -4.17 -8.86
C SER A 134 12.32 -2.83 -9.50
N GLY A 135 11.40 -1.86 -9.41
CA GLY A 135 11.64 -0.47 -9.81
C GLY A 135 12.42 0.34 -8.78
N GLU A 136 13.11 -0.29 -7.82
CA GLU A 136 13.90 0.44 -6.82
C GLU A 136 15.07 1.15 -7.47
N VAL A 137 15.25 2.44 -7.11
CA VAL A 137 16.35 3.28 -7.59
C VAL A 137 17.29 3.62 -6.43
N LEU A 138 18.58 3.39 -6.61
CA LEU A 138 19.60 3.66 -5.60
C LEU A 138 19.56 5.12 -5.13
N GLY A 139 19.39 5.31 -3.82
CA GLY A 139 19.35 6.64 -3.19
C GLY A 139 18.06 7.45 -3.42
N GLN A 140 17.03 6.88 -4.02
CA GLN A 140 15.76 7.59 -4.26
C GLN A 140 14.91 7.71 -3.00
N ARG A 141 14.78 6.62 -2.22
CA ARG A 141 14.04 6.63 -0.94
C ARG A 141 15.01 6.50 0.23
N PRO A 142 14.90 7.39 1.23
CA PRO A 142 15.63 7.21 2.48
C PRO A 142 15.23 5.88 3.13
N MET A 143 16.10 5.30 3.93
CA MET A 143 15.95 4.03 4.64
C MET A 143 16.06 2.76 3.78
N SER A 144 15.23 2.57 2.74
CA SER A 144 15.14 1.28 2.03
C SER A 144 15.96 1.19 0.73
N GLN A 145 16.36 2.32 0.12
CA GLN A 145 17.02 2.31 -1.20
C GLN A 145 18.49 2.79 -1.17
N PHE A 146 19.18 2.61 -0.05
CA PHE A 146 20.62 2.74 0.06
C PHE A 146 21.29 1.37 -0.01
N ALA A 147 22.50 1.31 -0.52
CA ALA A 147 23.18 0.03 -0.77
C ALA A 147 23.19 -0.93 0.43
N PRO A 148 23.46 -0.52 1.68
CA PRO A 148 23.36 -1.39 2.83
C PRO A 148 21.94 -1.93 3.09
N ALA A 149 20.92 -1.09 2.92
CA ALA A 149 19.52 -1.49 3.12
C ALA A 149 19.06 -2.47 2.03
N LEU A 150 19.41 -2.22 0.76
CA LEU A 150 19.12 -3.13 -0.35
C LEU A 150 19.72 -4.51 -0.10
N LYS A 151 20.99 -4.58 0.31
CA LYS A 151 21.66 -5.85 0.67
C LYS A 151 20.99 -6.54 1.87
N LYS A 152 20.58 -5.77 2.89
CA LYS A 152 19.88 -6.30 4.05
C LYS A 152 18.53 -6.91 3.69
N ILE A 153 17.76 -6.23 2.81
CA ILE A 153 16.48 -6.71 2.30
C ILE A 153 16.66 -8.02 1.53
N GLU A 154 17.67 -8.11 0.65
CA GLU A 154 17.99 -9.35 -0.07
C GLU A 154 18.25 -10.53 0.88
N LYS A 155 19.03 -10.28 1.93
CA LYS A 155 19.32 -11.30 2.96
C LYS A 155 18.06 -11.70 3.73
N LEU A 156 17.24 -10.74 4.16
CA LEU A 156 16.01 -11.02 4.91
C LEU A 156 14.99 -11.84 4.11
N SER A 157 14.90 -11.58 2.80
CA SER A 157 14.00 -12.31 1.90
C SER A 157 14.59 -13.61 1.32
N ASN A 158 15.81 -13.97 1.68
CA ASN A 158 16.56 -15.10 1.11
C ASN A 158 16.61 -15.05 -0.43
N LEU A 159 16.94 -13.87 -0.98
CA LEU A 159 17.02 -13.57 -2.42
C LEU A 159 18.35 -12.91 -2.79
N GLU A 160 19.42 -13.17 -2.03
CA GLU A 160 20.76 -12.65 -2.33
C GLU A 160 21.19 -13.02 -3.75
N GLY A 161 21.61 -12.02 -4.51
CA GLY A 161 21.98 -12.16 -5.91
C GLY A 161 20.81 -12.38 -6.89
N LYS A 162 19.57 -12.54 -6.43
CA LYS A 162 18.38 -12.82 -7.26
C LYS A 162 17.44 -11.63 -7.44
N ILE A 163 17.71 -10.48 -6.83
CA ILE A 163 16.92 -9.26 -7.03
C ILE A 163 17.66 -8.34 -8.00
N VAL A 164 17.11 -8.17 -9.18
CA VAL A 164 17.64 -7.23 -10.18
C VAL A 164 16.88 -5.91 -10.08
N ARG A 165 17.62 -4.81 -10.12
CA ARG A 165 17.09 -3.44 -10.11
C ARG A 165 17.45 -2.77 -11.44
N PRO A 166 16.67 -3.01 -12.51
CA PRO A 166 17.08 -2.66 -13.87
C PRO A 166 17.48 -1.19 -14.05
N LEU A 167 16.87 -0.28 -13.27
CA LEU A 167 17.13 1.15 -13.38
C LEU A 167 18.46 1.57 -12.74
N SER A 168 18.99 0.82 -11.77
CA SER A 168 20.21 1.15 -11.01
C SER A 168 21.29 0.08 -11.08
N ALA A 169 21.09 -0.97 -11.83
CA ALA A 169 21.96 -2.15 -11.80
C ALA A 169 23.43 -1.82 -12.14
N GLY A 170 23.66 -0.86 -13.04
CA GLY A 170 25.01 -0.42 -13.37
C GLY A 170 25.81 0.19 -12.20
N LEU A 171 25.13 0.62 -11.14
CA LEU A 171 25.71 1.20 -9.92
C LEU A 171 25.78 0.22 -8.74
N LEU A 172 25.21 -0.97 -8.90
CA LEU A 172 25.13 -2.01 -7.87
C LEU A 172 26.02 -3.20 -8.22
N PRO A 173 26.40 -4.05 -7.26
CA PRO A 173 27.06 -5.31 -7.55
C PRO A 173 26.27 -6.13 -8.56
N ALA A 174 26.98 -6.85 -9.44
CA ALA A 174 26.34 -7.72 -10.41
C ALA A 174 25.58 -8.86 -9.72
N THR A 175 24.34 -9.06 -10.13
CA THR A 175 23.47 -10.15 -9.67
C THR A 175 23.80 -11.46 -10.40
N ASP A 176 23.29 -12.59 -9.91
CA ASP A 176 23.54 -13.89 -10.52
C ASP A 176 23.05 -13.98 -11.97
N PRO A 177 21.84 -13.46 -12.34
CA PRO A 177 21.43 -13.41 -13.75
C PRO A 177 22.37 -12.61 -14.66
N GLU A 178 23.03 -11.58 -14.12
CA GLU A 178 24.02 -10.79 -14.86
C GLU A 178 25.34 -11.57 -15.01
N LYS A 179 25.85 -12.19 -13.93
CA LYS A 179 27.09 -12.99 -13.94
C LYS A 179 26.98 -14.20 -14.87
N ASN A 180 25.81 -14.83 -14.92
CA ASN A 180 25.53 -15.99 -15.76
C ASN A 180 25.21 -15.63 -17.22
N GLY A 181 25.27 -14.34 -17.58
CA GLY A 181 25.00 -13.89 -18.94
C GLY A 181 23.54 -13.98 -19.37
N LEU A 182 22.62 -14.19 -18.40
CA LEU A 182 21.19 -14.24 -18.65
C LEU A 182 20.65 -12.84 -19.01
N ILE A 183 21.17 -11.82 -18.34
CA ILE A 183 20.88 -10.40 -18.55
C ILE A 183 22.11 -9.71 -19.15
N LYS A 184 21.88 -8.89 -20.14
CA LYS A 184 22.93 -8.01 -20.71
C LYS A 184 23.03 -6.75 -19.85
N ARG A 185 24.00 -6.72 -18.94
CA ARG A 185 24.24 -5.63 -17.98
C ARG A 185 24.38 -4.24 -18.67
N LYS A 186 25.00 -4.18 -19.86
CA LYS A 186 25.15 -2.93 -20.61
C LYS A 186 23.85 -2.26 -21.00
N ASP A 187 22.74 -3.02 -21.02
CA ASP A 187 21.40 -2.54 -21.37
C ASP A 187 20.58 -2.17 -20.10
N LEU A 188 21.23 -2.18 -18.91
CA LEU A 188 20.63 -1.77 -17.65
C LEU A 188 21.01 -0.31 -17.29
N GLY A 189 20.16 0.33 -16.48
CA GLY A 189 20.33 1.73 -16.10
C GLY A 189 21.38 1.97 -15.01
N MET A 190 21.82 3.23 -14.93
CA MET A 190 22.70 3.76 -13.88
C MET A 190 22.04 4.96 -13.17
N ILE A 191 20.74 4.84 -12.88
CA ILE A 191 19.97 5.92 -12.26
C ILE A 191 20.23 5.92 -10.76
N ARG A 192 20.37 7.13 -10.20
CA ARG A 192 20.60 7.36 -8.77
C ARG A 192 19.88 8.62 -8.30
N GLY A 193 19.41 8.58 -7.05
CA GLY A 193 18.85 9.73 -6.36
C GLY A 193 17.39 10.01 -6.71
N ARG A 194 16.91 11.21 -6.35
CA ARG A 194 15.47 11.56 -6.39
C ARG A 194 15.04 12.22 -7.71
N SER A 195 15.98 12.58 -8.57
CA SER A 195 15.66 13.18 -9.87
C SER A 195 14.96 12.18 -10.78
N ARG A 196 13.88 12.58 -11.43
CA ARG A 196 13.12 11.75 -12.36
C ARG A 196 13.46 12.02 -13.83
N LYS A 197 14.49 12.84 -14.10
CA LYS A 197 14.82 13.24 -15.50
C LYS A 197 15.06 12.02 -16.39
N GLU A 198 15.88 11.07 -15.94
CA GLU A 198 16.18 9.86 -16.71
C GLU A 198 14.96 8.95 -16.85
N GLN A 199 14.17 8.78 -15.80
CA GLN A 199 12.94 7.98 -15.88
C GLN A 199 11.94 8.59 -16.89
N LEU A 200 11.80 9.92 -16.93
CA LEU A 200 10.92 10.58 -17.90
C LEU A 200 11.47 10.48 -19.33
N ARG A 201 12.80 10.51 -19.51
CA ARG A 201 13.44 10.25 -20.81
C ARG A 201 13.14 8.81 -21.26
N MET A 202 13.36 7.83 -20.39
CA MET A 202 13.05 6.42 -20.68
C MET A 202 11.56 6.20 -20.96
N ALA A 203 10.67 6.88 -20.25
CA ALA A 203 9.23 6.81 -20.49
C ALA A 203 8.88 7.18 -21.94
N LYS A 204 9.45 8.29 -22.45
CA LYS A 204 9.29 8.69 -23.85
C LYS A 204 9.84 7.65 -24.83
N GLU A 205 11.01 7.08 -24.54
CA GLU A 205 11.62 6.04 -25.38
C GLU A 205 10.80 4.75 -25.43
N PHE A 206 10.08 4.43 -24.34
CA PHE A 206 9.20 3.28 -24.26
C PHE A 206 7.74 3.57 -24.70
N GLY A 207 7.44 4.79 -25.16
CA GLY A 207 6.11 5.19 -25.62
C GLY A 207 5.08 5.29 -24.48
N ILE A 208 5.53 5.64 -23.27
CA ILE A 208 4.64 5.90 -22.12
C ILE A 208 4.25 7.37 -22.18
N GLU A 209 3.04 7.65 -22.71
CA GLU A 209 2.58 9.02 -22.96
C GLU A 209 2.18 9.75 -21.67
N ASP A 210 1.58 9.05 -20.73
CA ASP A 210 1.14 9.61 -19.44
C ASP A 210 1.86 8.90 -18.26
N PRO A 211 3.10 9.30 -17.95
CA PRO A 211 3.82 8.73 -16.83
C PRO A 211 3.19 9.16 -15.51
N PRO A 212 2.91 8.22 -14.59
CA PRO A 212 2.29 8.54 -13.30
C PRO A 212 3.11 9.57 -12.54
N ASN A 213 2.42 10.42 -11.80
CA ASN A 213 3.04 11.38 -10.90
C ASN A 213 3.96 10.68 -9.88
N ALA A 214 4.85 11.45 -9.27
CA ALA A 214 5.67 10.91 -8.19
C ALA A 214 4.71 10.37 -7.09
N GLY A 215 4.81 9.08 -6.80
CA GLY A 215 4.01 8.46 -5.75
C GLY A 215 4.20 9.19 -4.42
N GLY A 216 3.12 9.42 -3.69
CA GLY A 216 3.16 9.89 -2.31
C GLY A 216 3.97 8.94 -1.41
N GLY A 217 4.29 9.38 -0.21
CA GLY A 217 4.90 8.53 0.81
C GLY A 217 3.95 7.41 1.26
N CYS A 218 4.48 6.47 2.03
CA CYS A 218 3.65 5.50 2.73
C CYS A 218 2.76 6.21 3.76
N LEU A 219 1.52 5.77 3.92
CA LEU A 219 0.57 6.33 4.89
C LEU A 219 1.17 6.33 6.33
N LEU A 220 1.95 5.31 6.67
CA LEU A 220 2.68 5.23 7.93
C LEU A 220 3.76 6.32 8.13
N THR A 221 4.06 7.14 7.10
CA THR A 221 4.93 8.31 7.22
C THR A 221 4.16 9.62 7.43
N ASP A 222 2.84 9.60 7.29
CA ASP A 222 2.00 10.76 7.61
C ASP A 222 1.96 10.96 9.12
N PRO A 223 2.29 12.16 9.64
CA PRO A 223 2.37 12.38 11.09
C PRO A 223 1.05 12.11 11.82
N ALA A 224 -0.07 12.57 11.26
CA ALA A 224 -1.37 12.40 11.91
C ALA A 224 -1.83 10.94 11.88
N PHE A 225 -1.58 10.22 10.78
CA PHE A 225 -1.86 8.80 10.70
C PHE A 225 -0.97 8.00 11.66
N SER A 226 0.32 8.33 11.72
CA SER A 226 1.27 7.66 12.62
C SER A 226 0.87 7.79 14.09
N LEU A 227 0.41 8.98 14.52
CA LEU A 227 -0.08 9.15 15.89
C LEU A 227 -1.28 8.27 16.20
N ARG A 228 -2.23 8.20 15.27
CA ARG A 228 -3.41 7.32 15.39
C ARG A 228 -3.05 5.83 15.41
N ALA A 229 -2.05 5.44 14.62
CA ALA A 229 -1.54 4.08 14.60
C ALA A 229 -0.80 3.73 15.91
N ILE A 230 0.04 4.64 16.41
CA ILE A 230 0.70 4.48 17.74
C ILE A 230 -0.35 4.30 18.84
N ASP A 231 -1.39 5.15 18.84
CA ASP A 231 -2.50 5.03 19.80
C ASP A 231 -3.19 3.66 19.70
N LEU A 232 -3.48 3.18 18.49
CA LEU A 232 -4.09 1.87 18.28
C LEU A 232 -3.23 0.75 18.86
N PHE A 233 -1.94 0.68 18.46
CA PHE A 233 -1.04 -0.39 18.91
C PHE A 233 -0.70 -0.34 20.40
N LYS A 234 -0.87 0.81 21.03
CA LYS A 234 -0.72 0.96 22.48
C LYS A 234 -1.90 0.39 23.26
N HIS A 235 -3.13 0.52 22.74
CA HIS A 235 -4.35 0.24 23.48
C HIS A 235 -5.09 -1.02 23.00
N VAL A 236 -4.75 -1.57 21.85
CA VAL A 236 -5.37 -2.77 21.30
C VAL A 236 -4.30 -3.85 21.12
N GLU A 237 -4.42 -4.93 21.87
CA GLU A 237 -3.43 -6.01 21.85
C GLU A 237 -3.40 -6.72 20.50
N THR A 238 -4.57 -6.97 19.91
CA THR A 238 -4.71 -7.67 18.64
C THR A 238 -5.53 -6.82 17.66
N PRO A 239 -4.92 -5.79 17.04
CA PRO A 239 -5.59 -4.95 16.06
C PRO A 239 -5.99 -5.75 14.81
N THR A 240 -7.17 -5.49 14.31
CA THR A 240 -7.71 -6.10 13.09
C THR A 240 -7.56 -5.16 11.89
N THR A 241 -7.80 -5.67 10.69
CA THR A 241 -7.89 -4.82 9.47
C THR A 241 -8.97 -3.74 9.63
N ASN A 242 -10.11 -4.06 10.28
CA ASN A 242 -11.18 -3.09 10.55
C ASN A 242 -10.68 -1.91 11.41
N ASP A 243 -9.86 -2.19 12.43
CA ASP A 243 -9.26 -1.13 13.27
C ASP A 243 -8.30 -0.25 12.48
N ILE A 244 -7.50 -0.84 11.57
CA ILE A 244 -6.61 -0.09 10.69
C ILE A 244 -7.40 0.78 9.71
N ASP A 245 -8.49 0.26 9.15
CA ASP A 245 -9.33 1.00 8.22
C ASP A 245 -9.99 2.19 8.92
N LEU A 246 -10.42 2.02 10.16
CA LEU A 246 -10.97 3.11 10.95
C LEU A 246 -9.95 4.24 11.18
N LEU A 247 -8.63 3.96 11.21
CA LEU A 247 -7.60 5.01 11.33
C LEU A 247 -7.54 5.95 10.12
N LYS A 248 -8.02 5.50 8.95
CA LYS A 248 -7.93 6.25 7.70
C LYS A 248 -8.93 7.39 7.61
N ILE A 249 -9.99 7.34 8.40
CA ILE A 249 -11.11 8.29 8.37
C ILE A 249 -11.20 9.13 9.65
N GLY A 250 -11.83 10.28 9.55
CA GLY A 250 -12.30 11.06 10.69
C GLY A 250 -11.22 11.77 11.52
N ARG A 251 -11.72 12.37 12.58
CA ARG A 251 -10.96 12.94 13.69
C ARG A 251 -11.04 11.99 14.87
N HIS A 252 -9.91 11.70 15.48
CA HIS A 252 -9.80 10.70 16.54
C HIS A 252 -9.62 11.35 17.90
N PHE A 253 -10.32 10.78 18.89
CA PHE A 253 -10.23 11.19 20.29
C PHE A 253 -10.12 9.95 21.17
N ARG A 254 -9.13 9.88 22.06
CA ARG A 254 -8.95 8.85 23.07
C ARG A 254 -9.46 9.34 24.41
N PHE A 255 -10.58 8.80 24.88
CA PHE A 255 -11.16 9.21 26.16
C PHE A 255 -10.48 8.58 27.36
N ASP A 256 -10.19 7.29 27.24
CA ASP A 256 -9.45 6.49 28.24
C ASP A 256 -8.74 5.31 27.56
N GLU A 257 -8.16 4.40 28.31
CA GLU A 257 -7.41 3.25 27.80
C GLU A 257 -8.24 2.37 26.84
N ASN A 258 -9.55 2.28 27.07
CA ASN A 258 -10.42 1.34 26.37
C ASN A 258 -11.40 2.00 25.40
N THR A 259 -11.56 3.33 25.42
CA THR A 259 -12.61 4.03 24.68
C THR A 259 -12.08 5.09 23.73
N LYS A 260 -12.48 4.98 22.48
CA LYS A 260 -12.09 5.86 21.37
C LYS A 260 -13.32 6.39 20.63
N LEU A 261 -13.27 7.67 20.25
CA LEU A 261 -14.27 8.30 19.40
C LEU A 261 -13.66 8.66 18.05
N VAL A 262 -14.38 8.40 16.97
CA VAL A 262 -14.03 8.79 15.60
C VAL A 262 -15.16 9.62 15.02
N VAL A 263 -14.85 10.84 14.56
CA VAL A 263 -15.82 11.80 14.02
C VAL A 263 -15.56 12.02 12.53
N GLY A 264 -16.48 11.65 11.67
CA GLY A 264 -16.37 11.84 10.21
C GLY A 264 -16.19 13.30 9.82
N ARG A 265 -15.56 13.54 8.68
CA ARG A 265 -15.25 14.89 8.17
C ARG A 265 -16.11 15.29 6.97
N ASN A 266 -16.64 14.31 6.26
CA ASN A 266 -17.42 14.45 5.05
C ASN A 266 -18.35 13.25 4.87
N LYS A 267 -19.16 13.25 3.81
CA LYS A 267 -20.14 12.21 3.52
C LYS A 267 -19.49 10.84 3.35
N ASP A 268 -18.40 10.74 2.60
CA ASP A 268 -17.73 9.45 2.32
C ASP A 268 -17.19 8.82 3.61
N GLU A 269 -16.60 9.64 4.49
CA GLU A 269 -16.12 9.17 5.79
C GLU A 269 -17.26 8.79 6.75
N ASN A 270 -18.42 9.47 6.67
CA ASN A 270 -19.60 9.11 7.43
C ASN A 270 -20.12 7.72 6.99
N GLU A 271 -20.22 7.49 5.69
CA GLU A 271 -20.61 6.19 5.13
C GLU A 271 -19.61 5.09 5.52
N MET A 272 -18.32 5.41 5.47
CA MET A 272 -17.29 4.47 5.92
C MET A 272 -17.36 4.21 7.42
N ALA A 273 -17.59 5.21 8.27
CA ALA A 273 -17.75 5.02 9.71
C ALA A 273 -18.92 4.06 10.02
N THR A 274 -20.03 4.21 9.30
CA THR A 274 -21.17 3.31 9.42
C THR A 274 -20.83 1.88 8.98
N SER A 275 -20.12 1.73 7.84
CA SER A 275 -19.75 0.41 7.31
C SER A 275 -18.70 -0.32 8.16
N LEU A 276 -17.86 0.41 8.88
CA LEU A 276 -16.82 -0.11 9.76
C LEU A 276 -17.31 -0.36 11.19
N ALA A 277 -18.54 0.04 11.52
CA ALA A 277 -19.09 -0.19 12.85
C ALA A 277 -19.23 -1.68 13.16
N LEU A 278 -18.75 -2.08 14.33
CA LEU A 278 -18.88 -3.42 14.87
C LEU A 278 -20.17 -3.52 15.73
N PRO A 279 -20.70 -4.72 15.98
CA PRO A 279 -21.97 -4.88 16.71
C PRO A 279 -22.04 -4.16 18.06
N ASN A 280 -20.91 -4.02 18.75
CA ASN A 280 -20.87 -3.35 20.06
C ASN A 280 -20.59 -1.85 19.99
N ASP A 281 -20.25 -1.31 18.81
CA ASP A 281 -19.99 0.12 18.63
C ASP A 281 -21.29 0.93 18.78
N ILE A 282 -21.13 2.21 19.10
CA ILE A 282 -22.23 3.17 19.15
C ILE A 282 -22.02 4.20 18.06
N LEU A 283 -23.04 4.38 17.20
CA LEU A 283 -23.06 5.47 16.22
C LEU A 283 -23.92 6.61 16.74
N LEU A 284 -23.45 7.85 16.50
CA LEU A 284 -24.14 9.06 16.92
C LEU A 284 -24.24 10.03 15.74
N GLU A 285 -25.42 10.66 15.58
CA GLU A 285 -25.71 11.62 14.52
C GLU A 285 -26.60 12.75 15.05
N ALA A 286 -26.40 13.98 14.57
CA ALA A 286 -27.32 15.09 14.88
C ALA A 286 -28.67 14.85 14.18
N LYS A 287 -29.82 14.97 14.89
CA LYS A 287 -31.15 14.65 14.37
C LYS A 287 -31.61 15.65 13.29
N ASP A 288 -31.51 16.93 13.59
CA ASP A 288 -32.12 17.98 12.79
C ASP A 288 -31.12 18.87 12.02
N HIS A 289 -29.85 18.45 12.03
CA HIS A 289 -28.75 19.21 11.45
C HIS A 289 -27.83 18.32 10.64
N VAL A 290 -27.33 18.83 9.53
CA VAL A 290 -26.27 18.15 8.77
C VAL A 290 -25.02 18.08 9.65
N GLY A 291 -24.45 16.89 9.75
CA GLY A 291 -23.31 16.67 10.64
C GLY A 291 -22.55 15.38 10.36
N PRO A 292 -21.58 15.08 11.20
CA PRO A 292 -20.82 13.84 11.11
C PRO A 292 -21.63 12.66 11.61
N THR A 293 -21.39 11.49 11.02
CA THR A 293 -21.56 10.22 11.71
C THR A 293 -20.34 10.03 12.62
N THR A 294 -20.61 9.79 13.90
CA THR A 294 -19.59 9.63 14.93
C THR A 294 -19.63 8.22 15.45
N LEU A 295 -18.49 7.54 15.51
CA LEU A 295 -18.36 6.15 15.98
C LEU A 295 -17.62 6.12 17.32
N LEU A 296 -18.28 5.60 18.35
CA LEU A 296 -17.71 5.36 19.67
C LEU A 296 -17.43 3.86 19.82
N ARG A 297 -16.16 3.51 20.04
CA ARG A 297 -15.67 2.12 20.15
C ARG A 297 -14.94 1.87 21.45
N GLY A 298 -15.11 0.68 22.00
CA GLY A 298 -14.34 0.16 23.13
C GLY A 298 -15.21 -0.29 24.31
N ASP A 299 -14.56 -0.65 25.41
CA ASP A 299 -15.23 -1.07 26.64
C ASP A 299 -15.61 0.15 27.51
N GLY A 300 -16.74 0.06 28.20
CA GLY A 300 -17.18 1.13 29.09
C GLY A 300 -17.71 2.38 28.39
N MET A 301 -18.10 2.28 27.13
CA MET A 301 -18.60 3.40 26.31
C MET A 301 -19.75 4.17 26.96
N GLY A 302 -20.59 3.52 27.78
CA GLY A 302 -21.80 4.14 28.39
C GLY A 302 -21.53 5.45 29.11
N LYS A 303 -20.41 5.56 29.84
CA LYS A 303 -20.01 6.80 30.54
C LYS A 303 -19.59 7.94 29.62
N HIS A 304 -19.29 7.65 28.34
CA HIS A 304 -18.81 8.61 27.36
C HIS A 304 -19.86 8.99 26.31
N VAL A 305 -21.04 8.35 26.29
CA VAL A 305 -22.09 8.58 25.29
C VAL A 305 -22.53 10.04 25.27
N GLU A 306 -22.86 10.62 26.41
CA GLU A 306 -23.29 12.01 26.50
C GLU A 306 -22.20 12.99 25.99
N PHE A 307 -20.95 12.75 26.37
CA PHE A 307 -19.85 13.59 25.92
C PHE A 307 -19.57 13.42 24.41
N SER A 308 -19.71 12.21 23.88
CA SER A 308 -19.64 11.94 22.44
C SER A 308 -20.76 12.66 21.69
N ALA A 309 -21.99 12.66 22.20
CA ALA A 309 -23.12 13.39 21.63
C ALA A 309 -22.84 14.92 21.58
N LYS A 310 -22.27 15.49 22.64
CA LYS A 310 -21.85 16.90 22.68
C LYS A 310 -20.80 17.22 21.60
N ILE A 311 -19.85 16.31 21.38
CA ILE A 311 -18.84 16.46 20.33
C ILE A 311 -19.47 16.30 18.95
N THR A 312 -20.35 15.33 18.74
CA THR A 312 -21.09 15.12 17.48
C THR A 312 -21.84 16.38 17.10
N LEU A 313 -22.60 16.95 18.04
CA LEU A 313 -23.35 18.20 17.83
C LEU A 313 -22.43 19.37 17.53
N ARG A 314 -21.26 19.46 18.19
CA ARG A 314 -20.25 20.51 17.95
C ARG A 314 -19.74 20.52 16.52
N TYR A 315 -19.57 19.34 15.91
CA TYR A 315 -19.09 19.18 14.53
C TYR A 315 -20.21 19.18 13.48
N SER A 316 -21.48 19.31 13.87
CA SER A 316 -22.62 19.50 12.98
C SER A 316 -22.86 21.00 12.67
N ASP A 317 -23.83 21.27 11.81
CA ASP A 317 -24.29 22.64 11.49
C ASP A 317 -25.23 23.22 12.56
N ALA A 318 -25.42 22.53 13.69
CA ALA A 318 -26.25 22.99 14.79
C ALA A 318 -25.72 24.33 15.38
N PRO A 319 -26.62 25.25 15.79
CA PRO A 319 -26.22 26.47 16.51
C PRO A 319 -25.45 26.11 17.77
N LYS A 320 -24.30 26.76 17.97
CA LYS A 320 -23.36 26.36 19.04
C LYS A 320 -23.82 26.69 20.46
N ASN A 321 -24.78 27.61 20.57
CA ASN A 321 -25.31 28.10 21.85
C ASN A 321 -26.71 27.53 22.20
N GLU A 322 -27.19 26.57 21.38
CA GLU A 322 -28.48 25.94 21.57
C GLU A 322 -28.34 24.45 21.93
N THR A 323 -29.37 23.91 22.56
CA THR A 323 -29.50 22.49 22.79
C THR A 323 -29.97 21.82 21.53
N GLY A 324 -29.28 20.75 21.12
CA GLY A 324 -29.68 19.93 19.98
C GLY A 324 -29.91 18.47 20.36
N VAL A 325 -30.62 17.76 19.50
CA VAL A 325 -30.90 16.32 19.70
C VAL A 325 -29.91 15.50 18.90
N VAL A 326 -29.34 14.49 19.55
CA VAL A 326 -28.44 13.50 18.92
C VAL A 326 -29.10 12.13 19.00
N ILE A 327 -29.18 11.47 17.85
CA ILE A 327 -29.65 10.09 17.72
C ILE A 327 -28.47 9.16 18.04
N ILE A 328 -28.72 8.13 18.80
CA ILE A 328 -27.76 7.12 19.25
C ILE A 328 -28.24 5.77 18.75
N HIS A 329 -27.44 5.14 17.90
CA HIS A 329 -27.67 3.78 17.41
C HIS A 329 -26.74 2.81 18.12
N LYS A 330 -27.30 1.82 18.80
CA LYS A 330 -26.54 0.73 19.43
C LYS A 330 -27.23 -0.59 19.13
N ASN A 331 -26.62 -1.41 18.29
CA ASN A 331 -27.27 -2.60 17.73
C ASN A 331 -28.59 -2.23 17.03
N GLU A 332 -29.71 -2.83 17.46
CA GLU A 332 -31.06 -2.52 16.96
C GLU A 332 -31.73 -1.37 17.73
N ASP A 333 -31.16 -0.96 18.86
CA ASP A 333 -31.73 0.07 19.72
C ASP A 333 -31.40 1.46 19.15
N VAL A 334 -32.42 2.33 19.04
CA VAL A 334 -32.31 3.72 18.67
C VAL A 334 -32.87 4.58 19.81
N THR A 335 -32.02 5.45 20.34
CA THR A 335 -32.38 6.37 21.43
C THR A 335 -31.98 7.79 21.07
N GLU A 336 -32.52 8.76 21.79
CA GLU A 336 -32.23 10.17 21.57
C GLU A 336 -31.77 10.83 22.87
N ILE A 337 -30.84 11.76 22.75
CA ILE A 337 -30.38 12.57 23.87
C ILE A 337 -30.33 14.05 23.47
N SER A 338 -30.83 14.92 24.34
CA SER A 338 -30.70 16.38 24.18
C SER A 338 -29.46 16.87 24.89
N VAL A 339 -28.56 17.53 24.15
CA VAL A 339 -27.28 18.01 24.68
C VAL A 339 -26.93 19.39 24.13
N ASN A 340 -26.08 20.12 24.85
CA ASN A 340 -25.41 21.33 24.32
C ASN A 340 -24.14 20.91 23.59
N CYS A 341 -23.66 21.75 22.65
CA CYS A 341 -22.37 21.53 22.00
C CYS A 341 -21.22 21.46 23.02
N ALA A 342 -20.27 20.56 22.80
CA ALA A 342 -19.04 20.55 23.60
C ALA A 342 -18.25 21.85 23.44
N GLU A 343 -17.72 22.38 24.54
CA GLU A 343 -16.74 23.47 24.48
C GLU A 343 -15.41 22.94 23.92
N GLU A 344 -14.74 23.72 23.10
CA GLU A 344 -13.53 23.27 22.39
C GLU A 344 -12.42 22.84 23.36
N THR A 345 -12.23 23.58 24.43
CA THR A 345 -11.25 23.27 25.48
C THR A 345 -11.51 21.94 26.20
N SER A 346 -12.77 21.48 26.22
CA SER A 346 -13.17 20.27 26.94
C SER A 346 -12.73 18.98 26.21
N TYR A 347 -12.67 18.98 24.86
CA TYR A 347 -12.39 17.77 24.08
C TYR A 347 -11.05 17.77 23.35
N THR A 348 -10.42 18.93 23.13
CA THR A 348 -9.13 19.01 22.40
C THR A 348 -8.02 18.23 23.06
N LYS A 349 -8.03 18.14 24.40
CA LYS A 349 -7.05 17.34 25.16
C LYS A 349 -7.10 15.83 24.88
N PHE A 350 -8.19 15.34 24.33
CA PHE A 350 -8.38 13.92 23.96
C PHE A 350 -8.03 13.63 22.50
N ARG A 351 -7.72 14.68 21.72
CA ARG A 351 -7.44 14.54 20.29
C ARG A 351 -6.08 13.87 20.06
N ILE A 352 -6.11 12.87 19.13
CA ILE A 352 -4.91 12.15 18.69
C ILE A 352 -4.34 12.83 17.44
#